data_b58699176312e04fdd8b5972befa5618
#
_entry.id   b58699176312e04fdd8b5972befa5618
#
_cell.length_a   1.000
_cell.length_b   1.000
_cell.length_c   1.000
_cell.angle_alpha   90.00
_cell.angle_beta   90.00
_cell.angle_gamma   90.00
#
_symmetry.space_group_name_H-M   'P 1'
#
loop_
_entity.id
_entity.type
_entity.pdbx_description
1 polymer ?
#
loop_
_entity_poly.entity_id
_entity_poly.type
_entity_poly.pdbx_seq_one_letter_code
_entity_poly.pdbx_strand_id
1 'polypeptide(L)'
;MASLIPVTTTRIGDHLPLLDLLNTDAPLSWVRNGEGLVGWGVHATTTVSGKDRFEKARQWWHHQLETFAVANSVHGSGTGPVLFTSFSFDRNEESVLVIPKVIVGQKGAQSWITWIGDTPQPVLPESPAQYSQGAFAFGDGSISTSAWKERVAEAIKRVDSSQVDKVVLARDLVATSTQDIQTIPILKKLAAEYPSTWTFAVDGLVGATP
;
A
#
# COMPACT_ATOMS: atom_id res chain seq x y z
N MET A 1 1.08 30.27 -19.24
CA MET A 1 1.43 29.54 -18.00
C MET A 1 0.44 28.40 -17.87
N ALA A 2 0.88 27.19 -17.63
CA ALA A 2 -0.03 26.09 -17.32
C ALA A 2 -0.81 26.42 -16.03
N SER A 3 -2.13 26.18 -16.02
CA SER A 3 -2.95 26.35 -14.82
C SER A 3 -2.53 25.29 -13.79
N LEU A 4 -2.32 25.70 -12.53
CA LEU A 4 -2.07 24.76 -11.45
C LEU A 4 -3.30 23.88 -11.21
N ILE A 5 -3.07 22.63 -10.85
CA ILE A 5 -4.10 21.65 -10.58
C ILE A 5 -4.55 21.80 -9.12
N PRO A 6 -5.84 22.04 -8.86
CA PRO A 6 -6.33 22.17 -7.49
C PRO A 6 -6.19 20.84 -6.72
N VAL A 7 -5.72 20.93 -5.47
CA VAL A 7 -5.71 19.84 -4.49
C VAL A 7 -6.39 20.36 -3.24
N THR A 8 -7.52 19.77 -2.91
CA THR A 8 -8.32 20.20 -1.78
C THR A 8 -8.33 19.15 -0.68
N THR A 9 -8.14 19.59 0.57
CA THR A 9 -8.25 18.73 1.74
C THR A 9 -9.24 19.33 2.72
N THR A 10 -10.23 18.52 3.13
CA THR A 10 -11.26 18.93 4.10
C THR A 10 -11.45 17.85 5.16
N ARG A 11 -11.91 18.27 6.34
CA ARG A 11 -12.33 17.33 7.40
C ARG A 11 -13.65 16.66 7.02
N ILE A 12 -13.76 15.35 7.32
CA ILE A 12 -14.95 14.55 7.08
C ILE A 12 -15.21 13.68 8.31
N GLY A 13 -16.26 13.92 9.02
CA GLY A 13 -16.69 13.06 10.13
C GLY A 13 -15.58 12.70 11.14
N ASP A 14 -15.93 11.85 12.07
CA ASP A 14 -15.05 11.25 13.05
C ASP A 14 -15.09 9.73 12.84
N HIS A 15 -14.00 9.04 12.96
CA HIS A 15 -13.92 7.57 12.91
C HIS A 15 -14.53 6.90 11.67
N LEU A 16 -13.70 6.61 10.69
CA LEU A 16 -14.10 5.94 9.45
C LEU A 16 -13.44 4.56 9.36
N PRO A 17 -14.16 3.53 8.91
CA PRO A 17 -13.57 2.23 8.60
C PRO A 17 -12.81 2.32 7.27
N LEU A 18 -11.57 2.83 7.30
CA LEU A 18 -10.80 3.20 6.09
C LEU A 18 -10.81 2.13 4.99
N LEU A 19 -10.60 0.85 5.35
CA LEU A 19 -10.57 -0.25 4.36
C LEU A 19 -11.95 -0.55 3.77
N ASP A 20 -13.05 -0.14 4.42
CA ASP A 20 -14.40 -0.31 3.89
C ASP A 20 -14.74 0.74 2.83
N LEU A 21 -14.00 1.85 2.80
CA LEU A 21 -14.14 2.87 1.76
C LEU A 21 -13.54 2.45 0.40
N LEU A 22 -12.72 1.40 0.39
CA LEU A 22 -12.10 0.92 -0.83
C LEU A 22 -13.12 0.12 -1.67
N ASN A 23 -13.30 0.56 -2.92
CA ASN A 23 -14.11 -0.10 -3.95
C ASN A 23 -13.39 0.07 -5.30
N THR A 24 -12.28 -0.63 -5.49
CA THR A 24 -11.42 -0.50 -6.66
C THR A 24 -10.56 -1.74 -6.84
N ASP A 25 -10.16 -2.04 -8.06
CA ASP A 25 -9.26 -3.15 -8.38
C ASP A 25 -7.79 -2.84 -8.02
N ALA A 26 -7.45 -1.55 -7.92
CA ALA A 26 -6.11 -1.09 -7.57
C ALA A 26 -6.13 -0.22 -6.30
N PRO A 27 -6.40 -0.81 -5.11
CA PRO A 27 -6.43 -0.08 -3.87
C PRO A 27 -5.02 0.36 -3.44
N LEU A 28 -4.95 1.56 -2.87
CA LEU A 28 -3.77 2.05 -2.17
C LEU A 28 -4.11 2.11 -0.68
N SER A 29 -3.26 1.56 0.16
CA SER A 29 -3.48 1.59 1.59
C SER A 29 -2.18 1.59 2.40
N TRP A 30 -2.23 2.25 3.54
CA TRP A 30 -1.21 2.23 4.60
C TRP A 30 -1.93 2.45 5.93
N VAL A 31 -2.39 1.36 6.57
CA VAL A 31 -3.31 1.40 7.71
C VAL A 31 -2.79 0.56 8.87
N ARG A 32 -2.91 1.06 10.10
CA ARG A 32 -2.55 0.37 11.34
C ARG A 32 -3.51 0.78 12.45
N ASN A 33 -4.06 -0.17 13.20
CA ASN A 33 -5.03 0.09 14.27
C ASN A 33 -6.23 0.95 13.83
N GLY A 34 -6.68 0.81 12.58
CA GLY A 34 -7.75 1.62 12.01
C GLY A 34 -7.34 3.04 11.60
N GLU A 35 -6.11 3.46 11.87
CA GLU A 35 -5.55 4.76 11.47
C GLU A 35 -4.64 4.61 10.25
N GLY A 36 -4.45 5.70 9.50
CA GLY A 36 -3.60 5.76 8.34
C GLY A 36 -4.25 6.36 7.12
N LEU A 37 -3.92 5.84 5.94
CA LEU A 37 -4.36 6.38 4.65
C LEU A 37 -4.88 5.27 3.75
N VAL A 38 -5.95 5.56 3.02
CA VAL A 38 -6.39 4.80 1.86
C VAL A 38 -6.54 5.72 0.67
N GLY A 39 -6.37 5.20 -0.54
CA GLY A 39 -6.49 6.00 -1.75
C GLY A 39 -6.98 5.18 -2.93
N TRP A 40 -7.54 5.86 -3.92
CA TRP A 40 -8.01 5.27 -5.16
C TRP A 40 -7.99 6.23 -6.33
N GLY A 41 -8.13 5.68 -7.52
CA GLY A 41 -7.93 6.39 -8.76
C GLY A 41 -6.45 6.76 -8.94
N VAL A 42 -6.04 7.03 -10.16
CA VAL A 42 -4.67 7.43 -10.48
C VAL A 42 -4.69 8.85 -11.04
N HIS A 43 -4.05 9.80 -10.34
CA HIS A 43 -3.77 11.12 -10.88
C HIS A 43 -2.52 11.06 -11.75
N ALA A 44 -1.43 10.53 -11.20
CA ALA A 44 -0.19 10.31 -11.92
C ALA A 44 0.53 9.07 -11.38
N THR A 45 1.25 8.38 -12.26
CA THR A 45 2.08 7.23 -11.91
C THR A 45 3.35 7.24 -12.75
N THR A 46 4.40 6.65 -12.21
CA THR A 46 5.66 6.40 -12.92
C THR A 46 6.39 5.23 -12.31
N THR A 47 7.34 4.67 -13.06
CA THR A 47 8.29 3.67 -12.55
C THR A 47 9.70 4.24 -12.53
N VAL A 48 10.49 3.78 -11.58
CA VAL A 48 11.92 4.12 -11.46
C VAL A 48 12.73 2.87 -11.16
N SER A 49 13.94 2.81 -11.70
CA SER A 49 14.90 1.72 -11.47
C SER A 49 16.32 2.25 -11.46
N GLY A 50 17.27 1.38 -11.15
CA GLY A 50 18.68 1.72 -11.07
C GLY A 50 19.15 2.10 -9.68
N LYS A 51 20.45 2.36 -9.53
CA LYS A 51 21.08 2.75 -8.25
C LYS A 51 20.57 4.08 -7.72
N ASP A 52 20.10 4.95 -8.61
CA ASP A 52 19.58 6.30 -8.35
C ASP A 52 18.05 6.38 -8.26
N ARG A 53 17.35 5.23 -8.17
CA ARG A 53 15.88 5.16 -8.19
C ARG A 53 15.20 6.01 -7.10
N PHE A 54 15.81 6.12 -5.91
CA PHE A 54 15.26 6.95 -4.84
C PHE A 54 15.37 8.45 -5.17
N GLU A 55 16.47 8.86 -5.78
CA GLU A 55 16.66 10.25 -6.20
C GLU A 55 15.72 10.60 -7.36
N LYS A 56 15.57 9.71 -8.35
CA LYS A 56 14.59 9.87 -9.43
C LYS A 56 13.15 9.99 -8.90
N ALA A 57 12.79 9.15 -7.92
CA ALA A 57 11.49 9.21 -7.26
C ALA A 57 11.27 10.56 -6.56
N ARG A 58 12.28 11.04 -5.83
CA ARG A 58 12.24 12.33 -5.14
C ARG A 58 12.07 13.49 -6.14
N GLN A 59 12.83 13.50 -7.22
CA GLN A 59 12.76 14.52 -8.26
C GLN A 59 11.39 14.52 -8.94
N TRP A 60 10.88 13.36 -9.31
CA TRP A 60 9.55 13.23 -9.90
C TRP A 60 8.47 13.74 -8.95
N TRP A 61 8.53 13.37 -7.67
CA TRP A 61 7.57 13.85 -6.66
C TRP A 61 7.62 15.37 -6.51
N HIS A 62 8.79 15.97 -6.40
CA HIS A 62 8.93 17.42 -6.33
C HIS A 62 8.34 18.12 -7.56
N HIS A 63 8.59 17.58 -8.76
CA HIS A 63 8.02 18.13 -9.98
C HIS A 63 6.48 18.05 -9.95
N GLN A 64 5.88 16.95 -9.48
CA GLN A 64 4.43 16.87 -9.31
C GLN A 64 3.90 17.94 -8.36
N LEU A 65 4.56 18.14 -7.21
CA LEU A 65 4.14 19.15 -6.23
C LEU A 65 4.12 20.57 -6.80
N GLU A 66 5.04 20.90 -7.71
CA GLU A 66 5.10 22.21 -8.38
C GLU A 66 3.88 22.47 -9.28
N THR A 67 3.18 21.41 -9.70
CA THR A 67 1.97 21.52 -10.53
C THR A 67 0.69 21.75 -9.72
N PHE A 68 0.73 21.64 -8.40
CA PHE A 68 -0.44 21.69 -7.54
C PHE A 68 -0.69 23.05 -6.90
N ALA A 69 -1.97 23.46 -6.87
CA ALA A 69 -2.49 24.54 -6.03
C ALA A 69 -3.19 23.90 -4.82
N VAL A 70 -2.49 23.83 -3.68
CA VAL A 70 -2.97 23.09 -2.49
C VAL A 70 -3.77 23.99 -1.57
N ALA A 71 -5.05 23.63 -1.35
CA ALA A 71 -5.95 24.19 -0.34
C ALA A 71 -6.19 23.14 0.75
N ASN A 72 -5.54 23.28 1.90
CA ASN A 72 -5.60 22.33 3.00
C ASN A 72 -6.18 23.00 4.26
N SER A 73 -7.38 22.60 4.67
CA SER A 73 -8.03 23.06 5.92
C SER A 73 -7.76 22.15 7.12
N VAL A 74 -7.00 21.05 6.92
CA VAL A 74 -6.68 20.05 7.94
C VAL A 74 -5.17 19.95 8.08
N HIS A 75 -4.65 20.20 9.27
CA HIS A 75 -3.21 20.15 9.52
C HIS A 75 -2.82 18.82 10.16
N GLY A 76 -1.76 18.21 9.64
CA GLY A 76 -1.21 16.97 10.18
C GLY A 76 -0.51 16.10 9.14
N SER A 77 0.09 15.01 9.60
CA SER A 77 0.76 14.05 8.72
C SER A 77 -0.26 13.32 7.84
N GLY A 78 0.02 13.21 6.54
CA GLY A 78 -0.83 12.54 5.58
C GLY A 78 -1.99 13.39 5.02
N THR A 79 -2.05 14.71 5.37
CA THR A 79 -2.98 15.66 4.76
C THR A 79 -2.35 16.28 3.51
N GLY A 80 -3.18 16.67 2.53
CA GLY A 80 -2.71 17.16 1.24
C GLY A 80 -2.37 16.01 0.27
N PRO A 81 -1.62 16.30 -0.82
CA PRO A 81 -1.22 15.28 -1.78
C PRO A 81 -0.25 14.28 -1.14
N VAL A 82 -0.41 13.00 -1.46
CA VAL A 82 0.40 11.90 -0.94
C VAL A 82 0.89 11.04 -2.09
N LEU A 83 2.12 10.56 -1.96
CA LEU A 83 2.73 9.61 -2.86
C LEU A 83 2.77 8.22 -2.21
N PHE A 84 2.13 7.23 -2.83
CA PHE A 84 2.30 5.83 -2.50
C PHE A 84 3.42 5.23 -3.35
N THR A 85 4.30 4.45 -2.71
CA THR A 85 5.47 3.89 -3.39
C THR A 85 5.67 2.43 -3.03
N SER A 86 6.12 1.65 -4.02
CA SER A 86 6.63 0.30 -3.84
C SER A 86 8.00 0.19 -4.49
N PHE A 87 9.06 0.13 -3.68
CA PHE A 87 10.43 0.00 -4.16
C PHE A 87 10.83 -1.47 -4.22
N SER A 88 11.26 -1.93 -5.39
CA SER A 88 11.83 -3.26 -5.57
C SER A 88 13.12 -3.41 -4.76
N PHE A 89 13.33 -4.62 -4.21
CA PHE A 89 14.58 -4.96 -3.53
C PHE A 89 15.76 -4.97 -4.52
N ASP A 90 15.60 -5.61 -5.68
CA ASP A 90 16.57 -5.51 -6.77
C ASP A 90 16.45 -4.14 -7.42
N ARG A 91 17.57 -3.41 -7.42
CA ARG A 91 17.66 -2.08 -8.04
C ARG A 91 17.43 -2.08 -9.55
N ASN A 92 17.61 -3.21 -10.21
CA ASN A 92 17.41 -3.32 -11.67
C ASN A 92 15.94 -3.54 -12.04
N GLU A 93 15.11 -3.93 -11.08
CA GLU A 93 13.66 -4.04 -11.26
C GLU A 93 12.96 -2.69 -11.07
N GLU A 94 11.79 -2.57 -11.65
CA GLU A 94 10.97 -1.38 -11.54
C GLU A 94 10.39 -1.21 -10.14
N SER A 95 10.42 0.01 -9.67
CA SER A 95 9.77 0.49 -8.45
C SER A 95 8.64 1.42 -8.87
N VAL A 96 7.47 1.30 -8.28
CA VAL A 96 6.26 2.00 -8.69
C VAL A 96 5.96 3.17 -7.75
N LEU A 97 5.57 4.30 -8.34
CA LEU A 97 5.15 5.50 -7.66
C LEU A 97 3.74 5.87 -8.14
N VAL A 98 2.81 6.09 -7.21
CA VAL A 98 1.41 6.40 -7.53
C VAL A 98 0.93 7.60 -6.72
N ILE A 99 0.41 8.61 -7.40
CA ILE A 99 -0.35 9.70 -6.79
C ILE A 99 -1.82 9.39 -7.03
N PRO A 100 -2.62 9.06 -5.99
CA PRO A 100 -4.04 8.81 -6.17
C PRO A 100 -4.82 10.07 -6.47
N LYS A 101 -6.01 9.93 -7.08
CA LYS A 101 -6.96 11.04 -7.26
C LYS A 101 -7.65 11.41 -5.96
N VAL A 102 -7.94 10.41 -5.13
CA VAL A 102 -8.64 10.58 -3.86
C VAL A 102 -7.86 9.87 -2.76
N ILE A 103 -7.71 10.52 -1.64
CA ILE A 103 -7.07 10.00 -0.43
C ILE A 103 -8.02 10.26 0.74
N VAL A 104 -8.25 9.25 1.55
CA VAL A 104 -8.93 9.41 2.85
C VAL A 104 -7.95 9.00 3.93
N GLY A 105 -7.84 9.83 4.95
CA GLY A 105 -6.97 9.60 6.08
C GLY A 105 -7.69 9.71 7.41
N GLN A 106 -7.13 9.04 8.42
CA GLN A 106 -7.60 9.06 9.79
C GLN A 106 -6.46 9.00 10.77
N LYS A 107 -6.53 9.84 11.80
CA LYS A 107 -5.60 9.82 12.94
C LYS A 107 -6.32 10.33 14.19
N GLY A 108 -6.39 9.53 15.24
CA GLY A 108 -7.19 9.81 16.43
C GLY A 108 -8.67 10.01 16.06
N ALA A 109 -9.29 11.07 16.56
CA ALA A 109 -10.66 11.46 16.25
C ALA A 109 -10.78 12.32 14.97
N GLN A 110 -9.74 12.44 14.17
CA GLN A 110 -9.73 13.30 12.98
C GLN A 110 -9.66 12.47 11.72
N SER A 111 -10.66 12.62 10.84
CA SER A 111 -10.67 12.07 9.50
C SER A 111 -10.74 13.18 8.46
N TRP A 112 -10.12 12.96 7.31
CA TRP A 112 -10.06 13.92 6.22
C TRP A 112 -10.12 13.21 4.87
N ILE A 113 -10.54 13.99 3.86
CA ILE A 113 -10.45 13.61 2.46
C ILE A 113 -9.62 14.63 1.71
N THR A 114 -8.74 14.16 0.84
CA THR A 114 -8.00 14.94 -0.14
C THR A 114 -8.37 14.47 -1.53
N TRP A 115 -8.62 15.40 -2.46
CA TRP A 115 -8.83 15.06 -3.87
C TRP A 115 -8.08 16.01 -4.78
N ILE A 116 -7.72 15.51 -5.96
CA ILE A 116 -6.94 16.21 -6.96
C ILE A 116 -7.82 16.45 -8.19
N GLY A 117 -7.91 17.70 -8.62
CA GLY A 117 -8.67 18.16 -9.77
C GLY A 117 -9.78 19.13 -9.40
N ASP A 118 -10.34 19.77 -10.45
CA ASP A 118 -11.40 20.77 -10.31
C ASP A 118 -12.78 20.07 -10.35
N THR A 119 -13.02 19.22 -9.36
CA THR A 119 -14.28 18.48 -9.20
C THR A 119 -14.87 18.72 -7.81
N PRO A 120 -16.19 18.56 -7.62
CA PRO A 120 -16.76 18.53 -6.27
C PRO A 120 -16.11 17.47 -5.39
N GLN A 121 -16.24 17.65 -4.07
CA GLN A 121 -15.79 16.64 -3.12
C GLN A 121 -16.35 15.26 -3.47
N PRO A 122 -15.49 14.22 -3.57
CA PRO A 122 -15.96 12.87 -3.84
C PRO A 122 -16.90 12.36 -2.75
N VAL A 123 -17.95 11.67 -3.17
CA VAL A 123 -18.87 10.99 -2.25
C VAL A 123 -18.24 9.69 -1.78
N LEU A 124 -18.21 9.47 -0.48
CA LEU A 124 -17.70 8.22 0.09
C LEU A 124 -18.76 7.12 -0.02
N PRO A 125 -18.34 5.85 -0.18
CA PRO A 125 -19.26 4.72 -0.17
C PRO A 125 -20.03 4.64 1.15
N GLU A 126 -21.34 4.47 1.10
CA GLU A 126 -22.19 4.27 2.30
C GLU A 126 -22.08 2.86 2.87
N SER A 127 -21.69 1.90 2.04
CA SER A 127 -21.56 0.49 2.43
C SER A 127 -20.31 -0.13 1.79
N PRO A 128 -19.65 -1.05 2.49
CA PRO A 128 -18.51 -1.77 1.94
C PRO A 128 -18.90 -2.54 0.66
N ALA A 129 -18.01 -2.54 -0.32
CA ALA A 129 -18.19 -3.41 -1.49
C ALA A 129 -18.16 -4.89 -1.07
N GLN A 130 -19.03 -5.68 -1.70
CA GLN A 130 -19.05 -7.13 -1.51
C GLN A 130 -18.11 -7.78 -2.52
N TYR A 131 -17.27 -8.67 -2.03
CA TYR A 131 -16.30 -9.41 -2.84
C TYR A 131 -16.55 -10.89 -2.73
N SER A 132 -16.49 -11.60 -3.86
CA SER A 132 -16.47 -13.05 -3.91
C SER A 132 -15.04 -13.50 -4.22
N GLN A 133 -14.45 -14.29 -3.35
CA GLN A 133 -13.15 -14.91 -3.62
C GLN A 133 -13.36 -16.35 -4.05
N GLY A 134 -12.67 -16.75 -5.13
CA GLY A 134 -12.59 -18.15 -5.55
C GLY A 134 -11.77 -19.00 -4.57
N ALA A 135 -11.82 -20.29 -4.74
CA ALA A 135 -10.96 -21.22 -4.03
C ALA A 135 -9.50 -21.04 -4.48
N PHE A 136 -8.57 -21.16 -3.54
CA PHE A 136 -7.14 -21.13 -3.81
C PHE A 136 -6.54 -22.53 -3.80
N ALA A 137 -5.70 -22.82 -4.78
CA ALA A 137 -4.77 -23.93 -4.77
C ALA A 137 -3.36 -23.39 -4.48
N PHE A 138 -2.63 -24.04 -3.58
CA PHE A 138 -1.27 -23.64 -3.21
C PHE A 138 -0.26 -24.64 -3.77
N GLY A 139 0.83 -24.10 -4.34
CA GLY A 139 1.97 -24.85 -4.84
C GLY A 139 3.28 -24.33 -4.26
N ASP A 140 4.36 -25.07 -4.51
CA ASP A 140 5.71 -24.63 -4.16
C ASP A 140 6.07 -23.40 -5.03
N GLY A 141 6.81 -22.48 -4.41
CA GLY A 141 7.42 -21.34 -5.10
C GLY A 141 8.78 -21.69 -5.68
N SER A 142 9.78 -20.84 -5.44
CA SER A 142 11.15 -21.00 -5.94
C SER A 142 11.87 -22.25 -5.39
N ILE A 143 11.44 -22.76 -4.23
CA ILE A 143 11.97 -23.98 -3.61
C ILE A 143 10.86 -24.88 -3.11
N SER A 144 11.08 -26.20 -3.16
CA SER A 144 10.15 -27.19 -2.64
C SER A 144 10.08 -27.18 -1.12
N THR A 145 8.97 -27.72 -0.58
CA THR A 145 8.81 -27.89 0.88
C THR A 145 9.93 -28.70 1.53
N SER A 146 10.43 -29.76 0.84
CA SER A 146 11.55 -30.57 1.33
C SER A 146 12.85 -29.77 1.38
N ALA A 147 13.21 -29.09 0.31
CA ALA A 147 14.40 -28.25 0.27
C ALA A 147 14.34 -27.09 1.30
N TRP A 148 13.15 -26.54 1.56
CA TRP A 148 12.96 -25.56 2.64
C TRP A 148 13.28 -26.14 4.02
N LYS A 149 12.75 -27.33 4.35
CA LYS A 149 13.02 -28.00 5.63
C LYS A 149 14.52 -28.29 5.82
N GLU A 150 15.22 -28.69 4.76
CA GLU A 150 16.66 -28.91 4.81
C GLU A 150 17.44 -27.61 5.10
N ARG A 151 17.04 -26.49 4.47
CA ARG A 151 17.67 -25.19 4.75
C ARG A 151 17.43 -24.72 6.18
N VAL A 152 16.23 -24.96 6.73
CA VAL A 152 15.91 -24.63 8.12
C VAL A 152 16.76 -25.46 9.07
N ALA A 153 16.89 -26.78 8.83
CA ALA A 153 17.74 -27.66 9.65
C ALA A 153 19.23 -27.25 9.61
N GLU A 154 19.73 -26.86 8.47
CA GLU A 154 21.09 -26.33 8.34
C GLU A 154 21.27 -25.00 9.08
N ALA A 155 20.31 -24.09 8.97
CA ALA A 155 20.34 -22.82 9.71
C ALA A 155 20.38 -23.03 11.22
N ILE A 156 19.59 -23.97 11.75
CA ILE A 156 19.61 -24.34 13.19
C ILE A 156 21.00 -24.82 13.60
N LYS A 157 21.63 -25.73 12.84
CA LYS A 157 22.99 -26.21 13.13
C LYS A 157 24.00 -25.06 13.21
N ARG A 158 23.90 -24.07 12.34
CA ARG A 158 24.82 -22.90 12.34
C ARG A 158 24.60 -21.99 13.56
N VAL A 159 23.35 -21.83 14.01
CA VAL A 159 23.04 -21.11 15.25
C VAL A 159 23.59 -21.88 16.45
N ASP A 160 23.33 -23.20 16.54
CA ASP A 160 23.81 -24.06 17.64
C ASP A 160 25.33 -24.11 17.74
N SER A 161 26.04 -24.02 16.60
CA SER A 161 27.51 -23.96 16.57
C SER A 161 28.08 -22.55 16.72
N SER A 162 27.26 -21.57 17.05
CA SER A 162 27.65 -20.15 17.22
C SER A 162 28.33 -19.53 16.00
N GLN A 163 28.05 -20.03 14.80
CA GLN A 163 28.52 -19.42 13.54
C GLN A 163 27.70 -18.17 13.20
N VAL A 164 26.43 -18.12 13.63
CA VAL A 164 25.54 -16.97 13.52
C VAL A 164 24.68 -16.90 14.77
N ASP A 165 24.37 -15.70 15.23
CA ASP A 165 23.51 -15.51 16.43
C ASP A 165 22.02 -15.61 16.08
N LYS A 166 21.66 -15.19 14.86
CA LYS A 166 20.29 -15.17 14.37
C LYS A 166 20.26 -15.25 12.85
N VAL A 167 19.29 -15.98 12.32
CA VAL A 167 18.97 -15.99 10.89
C VAL A 167 17.47 -15.83 10.69
N VAL A 168 17.08 -15.06 9.67
CA VAL A 168 15.69 -14.96 9.22
C VAL A 168 15.62 -15.62 7.86
N LEU A 169 14.80 -16.67 7.75
CA LEU A 169 14.57 -17.38 6.51
C LEU A 169 13.22 -16.98 5.92
N ALA A 170 13.17 -16.79 4.62
CA ALA A 170 11.93 -16.54 3.88
C ALA A 170 11.77 -17.58 2.77
N ARG A 171 10.52 -17.86 2.44
CA ARG A 171 10.13 -18.74 1.34
C ARG A 171 8.89 -18.17 0.68
N ASP A 172 8.80 -18.34 -0.61
CA ASP A 172 7.63 -18.03 -1.40
C ASP A 172 6.73 -19.26 -1.59
N LEU A 173 5.43 -19.00 -1.80
CA LEU A 173 4.43 -19.96 -2.23
C LEU A 173 3.65 -19.36 -3.39
N VAL A 174 3.24 -20.21 -4.33
CA VAL A 174 2.37 -19.80 -5.41
C VAL A 174 0.93 -20.15 -5.04
N ALA A 175 0.05 -19.15 -5.04
CA ALA A 175 -1.38 -19.34 -4.91
C ALA A 175 -2.05 -19.11 -6.29
N THR A 176 -2.82 -20.06 -6.75
CA THR A 176 -3.61 -19.96 -8.00
C THR A 176 -5.09 -19.96 -7.70
N SER A 177 -5.84 -19.18 -8.44
CA SER A 177 -7.29 -19.10 -8.36
C SER A 177 -7.89 -19.17 -9.77
N THR A 178 -9.11 -19.71 -9.88
CA THR A 178 -9.90 -19.68 -11.12
C THR A 178 -10.59 -18.35 -11.36
N GLN A 179 -10.57 -17.46 -10.39
CA GLN A 179 -11.11 -16.10 -10.45
C GLN A 179 -10.01 -15.09 -10.12
N ASP A 180 -10.19 -13.84 -10.53
CA ASP A 180 -9.29 -12.78 -10.18
C ASP A 180 -9.16 -12.64 -8.67
N ILE A 181 -7.91 -12.52 -8.20
CA ILE A 181 -7.62 -12.38 -6.77
C ILE A 181 -7.96 -10.96 -6.34
N GLN A 182 -8.97 -10.83 -5.50
CA GLN A 182 -9.41 -9.55 -4.98
C GLN A 182 -8.51 -9.09 -3.82
N THR A 183 -7.87 -7.95 -3.98
CA THR A 183 -6.91 -7.40 -3.01
C THR A 183 -7.57 -6.96 -1.69
N ILE A 184 -8.74 -6.34 -1.77
CA ILE A 184 -9.41 -5.72 -0.60
C ILE A 184 -9.80 -6.74 0.48
N PRO A 185 -10.38 -7.90 0.17
CA PRO A 185 -10.62 -8.94 1.18
C PRO A 185 -9.35 -9.42 1.89
N ILE A 186 -8.23 -9.50 1.17
CA ILE A 186 -6.92 -9.88 1.76
C ILE A 186 -6.46 -8.80 2.74
N LEU A 187 -6.53 -7.53 2.34
CA LEU A 187 -6.20 -6.40 3.21
C LEU A 187 -7.03 -6.40 4.50
N LYS A 188 -8.36 -6.56 4.38
CA LYS A 188 -9.28 -6.59 5.52
C LYS A 188 -8.95 -7.74 6.47
N LYS A 189 -8.66 -8.93 5.91
CA LYS A 189 -8.26 -10.09 6.71
C LYS A 189 -6.94 -9.85 7.45
N LEU A 190 -5.92 -9.31 6.77
CA LEU A 190 -4.63 -8.97 7.39
C LEU A 190 -4.80 -7.95 8.51
N ALA A 191 -5.57 -6.87 8.28
CA ALA A 191 -5.82 -5.85 9.28
C ALA A 191 -6.60 -6.36 10.49
N ALA A 192 -7.53 -7.30 10.31
CA ALA A 192 -8.29 -7.91 11.39
C ALA A 192 -7.46 -8.89 12.22
N GLU A 193 -6.63 -9.73 11.57
CA GLU A 193 -5.77 -10.71 12.23
C GLU A 193 -4.54 -10.08 12.89
N TYR A 194 -4.02 -8.99 12.32
CA TYR A 194 -2.79 -8.31 12.77
C TYR A 194 -2.99 -6.80 12.93
N PRO A 195 -3.89 -6.34 13.81
CA PRO A 195 -4.27 -4.92 13.91
C PRO A 195 -3.11 -3.99 14.27
N SER A 196 -2.11 -4.49 14.97
CA SER A 196 -0.92 -3.71 15.38
C SER A 196 0.15 -3.58 14.32
N THR A 197 0.00 -4.23 13.16
CA THR A 197 0.92 -4.13 12.02
C THR A 197 0.43 -3.08 11.02
N TRP A 198 1.34 -2.51 10.25
CA TRP A 198 0.98 -1.74 9.07
C TRP A 198 0.50 -2.70 7.98
N THR A 199 -0.76 -2.56 7.60
CA THR A 199 -1.35 -3.26 6.46
C THR A 199 -1.35 -2.34 5.26
N PHE A 200 -0.79 -2.79 4.15
CA PHE A 200 -0.56 -1.94 2.98
C PHE A 200 -0.92 -2.63 1.67
N ALA A 201 -1.26 -1.80 0.68
CA ALA A 201 -1.37 -2.18 -0.73
C ALA A 201 -0.84 -1.05 -1.61
N VAL A 202 -0.03 -1.40 -2.60
CA VAL A 202 0.46 -0.52 -3.66
C VAL A 202 0.71 -1.35 -4.90
N ASP A 203 0.03 -1.04 -6.00
CA ASP A 203 0.25 -1.67 -7.32
C ASP A 203 0.29 -3.22 -7.28
N GLY A 204 -0.71 -3.83 -6.67
CA GLY A 204 -0.81 -5.29 -6.53
C GLY A 204 0.03 -5.90 -5.41
N LEU A 205 1.02 -5.19 -4.87
CA LEU A 205 1.72 -5.61 -3.66
C LEU A 205 0.80 -5.44 -2.45
N VAL A 206 0.60 -6.51 -1.69
CA VAL A 206 -0.19 -6.52 -0.45
C VAL A 206 0.64 -7.12 0.67
N GLY A 207 0.60 -6.54 1.85
CA GLY A 207 1.34 -7.07 2.98
C GLY A 207 0.94 -6.48 4.32
N ALA A 208 1.55 -7.06 5.35
CA ALA A 208 1.50 -6.56 6.71
C ALA A 208 2.90 -6.60 7.33
N THR A 209 3.28 -5.54 8.02
CA THR A 209 4.60 -5.42 8.66
C THR A 209 4.49 -4.74 10.03
N PRO A 210 5.28 -5.19 11.03
CA PRO A 210 5.29 -4.58 12.37
C PRO A 210 5.63 -3.10 12.38
#